data_b5f55a631e728dadbfc58375afe21d91
#
_entry.id   b5f55a631e728dadbfc58375afe21d91
#
_cell.length_a   1.000
_cell.length_b   1.000
_cell.length_c   1.000
_cell.angle_alpha   90.00
_cell.angle_beta   90.00
_cell.angle_gamma   90.00
#
_symmetry.space_group_name_H-M   'P 1'
#
loop_
_entity.id
_entity.type
_entity.pdbx_description
1 polymer ?
#
loop_
_entity_poly.entity_id
_entity_poly.type
_entity_poly.pdbx_seq_one_letter_code
_entity_poly.pdbx_strand_id
1 'polypeptide(L)'
;NVVDGIEFNNEFEITEIVDASSYKITYSSNATGSTASGGGSVTATYQISVGPATSTYGYGWGVLTWGSSTWGTARASSSVTLDARQWSLDNFGEDLIATALNGGTYQWDTSSGPTTRAVSLGATAPVASRFSLVSSDTRHLFLFGTCTDVTDATTQDDLFFRFSDRESLTQWAPKATNEAGSLRIADGSRIIGAVTSTGQILVWTDQSLHGIQFVGTPYTFGQRQLGANCGLIAQHAAIDVSGKAYWMGDDAFYMYDGVVKKMPCSVQDYVYDDLSYTNKNDIACGVNPEFNEIMWYYPSSSATQIDRVVVYNYLEGTWYTSTLGRTSYLGNYTFENPIATQYDTALVANATTSTGVTNTPYGV
;
A
#
# COMPACT_ATOMS: atom_id res chain seq x y z
N ASN A 1 33.51 2.20 -12.56
CA ASN A 1 34.62 2.73 -11.79
C ASN A 1 35.22 1.63 -10.92
N VAL A 2 36.54 1.41 -11.08
CA VAL A 2 37.28 0.45 -10.27
C VAL A 2 38.29 1.21 -9.41
N VAL A 3 38.29 0.94 -8.10
CA VAL A 3 39.25 1.50 -7.14
C VAL A 3 39.84 0.32 -6.34
N ASP A 4 41.13 0.19 -6.36
CA ASP A 4 41.86 -0.88 -5.67
C ASP A 4 41.32 -2.30 -5.97
N GLY A 5 40.91 -2.55 -7.22
CA GLY A 5 40.39 -3.83 -7.67
C GLY A 5 38.88 -4.04 -7.38
N ILE A 6 38.25 -3.09 -6.70
CA ILE A 6 36.79 -3.13 -6.42
C ILE A 6 36.04 -2.36 -7.49
N GLU A 7 35.10 -3.02 -8.15
CA GLU A 7 34.20 -2.37 -9.12
C GLU A 7 32.98 -1.80 -8.42
N PHE A 8 32.88 -0.45 -8.40
CA PHE A 8 31.78 0.26 -7.77
C PHE A 8 30.55 0.46 -8.66
N ASN A 9 30.59 0.03 -9.93
CA ASN A 9 29.43 0.08 -10.80
C ASN A 9 28.61 -1.21 -10.67
N ASN A 10 28.09 -1.44 -9.48
CA ASN A 10 27.36 -2.65 -9.12
C ASN A 10 26.36 -2.34 -8.00
N GLU A 11 25.51 -3.31 -7.66
CA GLU A 11 24.62 -3.25 -6.49
C GLU A 11 25.34 -3.72 -5.24
N PHE A 12 25.13 -3.00 -4.15
CA PHE A 12 25.69 -3.33 -2.85
C PHE A 12 24.62 -3.26 -1.76
N GLU A 13 24.70 -4.18 -0.84
CA GLU A 13 23.96 -4.08 0.41
C GLU A 13 24.64 -3.07 1.35
N ILE A 14 23.86 -2.15 1.89
CA ILE A 14 24.34 -1.24 2.93
C ILE A 14 24.44 -2.03 4.23
N THR A 15 25.66 -2.23 4.71
CA THR A 15 25.93 -3.02 5.93
C THR A 15 25.88 -2.18 7.20
N GLU A 16 26.13 -0.87 7.11
CA GLU A 16 26.09 0.04 8.25
C GLU A 16 25.81 1.48 7.76
N ILE A 17 24.89 2.18 8.41
CA ILE A 17 24.70 3.63 8.23
C ILE A 17 25.56 4.33 9.29
N VAL A 18 26.58 5.09 8.86
CA VAL A 18 27.50 5.78 9.77
C VAL A 18 26.91 7.12 10.19
N ASP A 19 26.39 7.89 9.24
CA ASP A 19 25.72 9.18 9.43
C ASP A 19 24.77 9.51 8.26
N ALA A 20 24.20 10.69 8.24
CA ALA A 20 23.25 11.13 7.21
C ALA A 20 23.85 11.18 5.77
N SER A 21 25.18 11.12 5.63
CA SER A 21 25.91 11.26 4.36
C SER A 21 26.85 10.10 4.07
N SER A 22 26.99 9.16 5.01
CA SER A 22 27.99 8.10 4.94
C SER A 22 27.42 6.75 5.32
N TYR A 23 27.73 5.73 4.54
CA TYR A 23 27.36 4.34 4.81
C TYR A 23 28.50 3.39 4.42
N LYS A 24 28.46 2.17 4.94
CA LYS A 24 29.40 1.10 4.59
C LYS A 24 28.73 0.06 3.72
N ILE A 25 29.51 -0.46 2.79
CA ILE A 25 29.18 -1.60 1.95
C ILE A 25 30.26 -2.67 2.12
N THR A 26 29.91 -3.92 1.91
CA THR A 26 30.85 -5.04 1.90
C THR A 26 30.98 -5.58 0.49
N TYR A 27 32.21 -5.81 0.07
CA TYR A 27 32.52 -6.42 -1.22
C TYR A 27 33.03 -7.85 -1.03
N SER A 28 32.75 -8.73 -1.97
CA SER A 28 33.08 -10.16 -1.89
C SER A 28 34.58 -10.47 -1.96
N SER A 29 35.39 -9.51 -2.45
CA SER A 29 36.86 -9.64 -2.57
C SER A 29 37.55 -8.56 -1.78
N ASN A 30 38.74 -8.83 -1.29
CA ASN A 30 39.55 -7.83 -0.62
C ASN A 30 40.09 -6.80 -1.61
N ALA A 31 40.17 -5.55 -1.20
CA ALA A 31 40.82 -4.49 -1.95
C ALA A 31 42.32 -4.80 -2.15
N THR A 32 42.85 -4.46 -3.31
CA THR A 32 44.27 -4.62 -3.65
C THR A 32 45.13 -3.48 -3.15
N GLY A 33 44.52 -2.43 -2.57
CA GLY A 33 45.19 -1.26 -2.02
C GLY A 33 44.35 -0.62 -0.91
N SER A 34 44.79 0.54 -0.44
CA SER A 34 44.15 1.30 0.63
C SER A 34 43.96 2.77 0.23
N THR A 35 43.44 3.00 -0.95
CA THR A 35 43.14 4.37 -1.43
C THR A 35 42.06 5.00 -0.57
N ALA A 36 42.41 6.08 0.12
CA ALA A 36 41.47 6.77 1.03
C ALA A 36 40.37 7.59 0.34
N SER A 37 40.56 7.89 -0.95
CA SER A 37 39.55 8.59 -1.77
C SER A 37 39.74 8.26 -3.24
N GLY A 38 38.68 8.07 -3.98
CA GLY A 38 38.74 7.72 -5.40
C GLY A 38 37.34 7.59 -6.00
N GLY A 39 37.31 7.21 -7.27
CA GLY A 39 36.05 6.91 -7.95
C GLY A 39 35.43 8.06 -8.76
N GLY A 40 35.90 9.30 -8.59
CA GLY A 40 35.34 10.48 -9.29
C GLY A 40 33.90 10.77 -8.91
N SER A 41 33.08 11.20 -9.85
CA SER A 41 31.64 11.41 -9.61
C SER A 41 30.92 10.05 -9.55
N VAL A 42 30.41 9.72 -8.39
CA VAL A 42 29.62 8.51 -8.13
C VAL A 42 28.16 8.93 -7.87
N THR A 43 27.24 8.29 -8.57
CA THR A 43 25.81 8.42 -8.28
C THR A 43 25.35 7.17 -7.57
N ALA A 44 24.92 7.29 -6.32
CA ALA A 44 24.28 6.21 -5.58
C ALA A 44 22.76 6.34 -5.72
N THR A 45 22.13 5.29 -6.16
CA THR A 45 20.67 5.21 -6.27
C THR A 45 20.16 4.02 -5.48
N TYR A 46 19.16 4.25 -4.66
CA TYR A 46 18.43 3.14 -4.04
C TYR A 46 17.54 2.48 -5.09
N GLN A 47 17.43 1.16 -5.06
CA GLN A 47 16.50 0.45 -5.94
C GLN A 47 15.06 0.88 -5.67
N ILE A 48 14.69 0.95 -4.39
CA ILE A 48 13.39 1.42 -3.94
C ILE A 48 13.62 2.30 -2.71
N SER A 49 13.15 3.54 -2.76
CA SER A 49 13.13 4.40 -1.57
C SER A 49 12.21 3.80 -0.52
N VAL A 50 12.66 3.70 0.73
CA VAL A 50 11.83 3.26 1.86
C VAL A 50 10.62 4.18 2.07
N GLY A 51 10.70 5.43 1.60
CA GLY A 51 9.64 6.44 1.79
C GLY A 51 9.49 6.91 3.25
N PRO A 52 8.54 7.81 3.52
CA PRO A 52 8.26 8.26 4.88
C PRO A 52 7.55 7.17 5.70
N ALA A 53 7.88 7.09 6.99
CA ALA A 53 7.23 6.18 7.93
C ALA A 53 5.86 6.68 8.39
N THR A 54 5.62 7.99 8.34
CA THR A 54 4.38 8.63 8.78
C THR A 54 3.88 9.60 7.71
N SER A 55 2.56 9.78 7.65
CA SER A 55 1.96 10.78 6.76
C SER A 55 2.13 12.17 7.33
N THR A 56 2.44 13.12 6.45
CA THR A 56 2.55 14.55 6.80
C THR A 56 1.65 15.37 5.89
N TYR A 57 0.73 16.12 6.47
CA TYR A 57 -0.13 17.01 5.70
C TYR A 57 0.68 18.23 5.23
N GLY A 58 0.98 18.29 3.93
CA GLY A 58 1.82 19.33 3.33
C GLY A 58 1.09 20.64 3.02
N TYR A 59 -0.25 20.66 3.04
CA TYR A 59 -1.08 21.81 2.66
C TYR A 59 -2.08 22.17 3.75
N GLY A 60 -2.36 23.46 3.90
CA GLY A 60 -3.38 23.99 4.78
C GLY A 60 -2.87 25.04 5.76
N TRP A 61 -3.81 25.73 6.42
CA TRP A 61 -3.51 26.69 7.48
C TRP A 61 -2.98 25.97 8.71
N GLY A 62 -1.83 26.41 9.22
CA GLY A 62 -1.20 25.81 10.40
C GLY A 62 -0.26 24.63 10.12
N VAL A 63 -0.05 24.27 8.87
CA VAL A 63 0.93 23.23 8.51
C VAL A 63 2.32 23.83 8.40
N LEU A 64 3.28 23.26 9.15
CA LEU A 64 4.67 23.69 9.27
C LEU A 64 4.83 25.08 9.96
N THR A 65 6.07 25.56 10.05
CA THR A 65 6.40 26.79 10.75
C THR A 65 5.89 28.02 10.00
N TRP A 66 5.23 28.95 10.67
CA TRP A 66 4.87 30.26 10.15
C TRP A 66 6.12 31.03 9.74
N GLY A 67 6.08 31.68 8.59
CA GLY A 67 7.20 32.49 8.12
C GLY A 67 8.35 31.71 7.47
N SER A 68 8.17 30.45 7.15
CA SER A 68 9.20 29.62 6.50
C SER A 68 9.42 29.92 5.02
N SER A 69 8.66 30.85 4.42
CA SER A 69 8.81 31.31 3.03
C SER A 69 8.30 32.73 2.84
N THR A 70 8.66 33.37 1.73
CA THR A 70 8.16 34.71 1.37
C THR A 70 6.74 34.62 0.82
N TRP A 71 5.96 35.70 1.01
CA TRP A 71 4.60 35.80 0.46
C TRP A 71 4.60 35.62 -1.07
N GLY A 72 3.72 34.79 -1.57
CA GLY A 72 3.59 34.51 -3.01
C GLY A 72 4.56 33.49 -3.57
N THR A 73 5.47 32.93 -2.77
CA THR A 73 6.35 31.84 -3.21
C THR A 73 5.73 30.51 -2.84
N ALA A 74 5.38 29.71 -3.85
CA ALA A 74 4.95 28.33 -3.64
C ALA A 74 6.10 27.50 -3.05
N ARG A 75 5.77 26.60 -2.13
CA ARG A 75 6.76 25.62 -1.63
C ARG A 75 7.20 24.68 -2.73
N ALA A 76 8.45 24.27 -2.67
CA ALA A 76 8.91 23.19 -3.55
C ALA A 76 8.08 21.92 -3.29
N SER A 77 7.58 21.30 -4.35
CA SER A 77 6.79 20.06 -4.28
C SER A 77 7.55 18.93 -3.58
N SER A 78 8.87 18.92 -3.63
CA SER A 78 9.75 17.97 -2.94
C SER A 78 9.75 18.08 -1.42
N SER A 79 9.24 19.20 -0.85
CA SER A 79 9.14 19.41 0.61
C SER A 79 7.73 19.17 1.16
N VAL A 80 6.82 18.81 0.29
CA VAL A 80 5.41 18.60 0.58
C VAL A 80 5.11 17.15 0.39
N THR A 81 5.04 16.46 1.40
CA THR A 81 4.33 15.22 1.32
C THR A 81 4.22 14.57 2.59
N LEU A 82 3.57 13.74 2.95
CA LEU A 82 3.03 12.94 2.06
C LEU A 82 2.56 11.71 2.79
N ASP A 83 2.00 10.85 2.11
CA ASP A 83 1.49 9.62 2.69
C ASP A 83 2.65 8.71 3.14
N ALA A 84 2.50 8.02 4.28
CA ALA A 84 3.42 6.97 4.71
C ALA A 84 3.57 5.92 3.61
N ARG A 85 4.76 5.35 3.48
CA ARG A 85 5.01 4.30 2.48
C ARG A 85 4.21 3.05 2.82
N GLN A 86 3.36 2.67 1.90
CA GLN A 86 2.59 1.43 1.96
C GLN A 86 2.84 0.59 0.71
N TRP A 87 2.58 -0.69 0.82
CA TRP A 87 2.64 -1.64 -0.27
C TRP A 87 1.30 -2.32 -0.43
N SER A 88 0.87 -2.48 -1.66
CA SER A 88 -0.19 -3.43 -2.01
C SER A 88 0.42 -4.68 -2.60
N LEU A 89 -0.03 -5.82 -2.13
CA LEU A 89 0.43 -7.13 -2.57
C LEU A 89 -0.78 -7.93 -3.06
N ASP A 90 -0.65 -8.55 -4.22
CA ASP A 90 -1.69 -9.40 -4.76
C ASP A 90 -1.10 -10.48 -5.68
N ASN A 91 -1.82 -11.54 -5.95
CA ASN A 91 -1.36 -12.64 -6.78
C ASN A 91 -1.90 -12.52 -8.20
N PHE A 92 -1.01 -12.61 -9.20
CA PHE A 92 -1.36 -12.72 -10.61
C PHE A 92 -1.01 -14.14 -11.09
N GLY A 93 -1.95 -15.04 -10.95
CA GLY A 93 -1.68 -16.48 -11.09
C GLY A 93 -0.81 -16.97 -9.93
N GLU A 94 0.37 -17.49 -10.22
CA GLU A 94 1.34 -17.95 -9.22
C GLU A 94 2.32 -16.85 -8.79
N ASP A 95 2.39 -15.74 -9.55
CA ASP A 95 3.32 -14.65 -9.31
C ASP A 95 2.76 -13.62 -8.34
N LEU A 96 3.66 -13.02 -7.54
CA LEU A 96 3.32 -11.91 -6.66
C LEU A 96 3.51 -10.57 -7.37
N ILE A 97 2.47 -9.76 -7.33
CA ILE A 97 2.54 -8.35 -7.74
C ILE A 97 2.65 -7.47 -6.50
N ALA A 98 3.59 -6.55 -6.51
CA ALA A 98 3.83 -5.62 -5.43
C ALA A 98 3.88 -4.19 -5.99
N THR A 99 3.05 -3.30 -5.44
CA THR A 99 3.03 -1.89 -5.84
C THR A 99 3.33 -1.02 -4.62
N ALA A 100 4.35 -0.17 -4.74
CA ALA A 100 4.67 0.81 -3.72
C ALA A 100 3.77 2.04 -3.90
N LEU A 101 3.24 2.57 -2.80
CA LEU A 101 2.43 3.79 -2.84
C LEU A 101 3.19 4.94 -3.52
N ASN A 102 2.57 5.54 -4.55
CA ASN A 102 3.16 6.57 -5.41
C ASN A 102 4.49 6.13 -6.06
N GLY A 103 4.61 4.86 -6.35
CA GLY A 103 5.78 4.26 -6.99
C GLY A 103 5.41 3.23 -8.05
N GLY A 104 6.42 2.53 -8.55
CA GLY A 104 6.27 1.51 -9.58
C GLY A 104 5.67 0.20 -9.06
N THR A 105 5.32 -0.64 -10.01
CA THR A 105 4.81 -1.99 -9.78
C THR A 105 5.87 -3.03 -10.12
N TYR A 106 5.98 -4.06 -9.30
CA TYR A 106 6.97 -5.12 -9.39
C TYR A 106 6.30 -6.48 -9.47
N GLN A 107 6.89 -7.39 -10.20
CA GLN A 107 6.51 -8.79 -10.29
C GLN A 107 7.60 -9.65 -9.66
N TRP A 108 7.23 -10.53 -8.76
CA TRP A 108 8.08 -11.60 -8.30
C TRP A 108 7.60 -12.91 -8.90
N ASP A 109 8.40 -13.45 -9.80
CA ASP A 109 8.17 -14.72 -10.46
C ASP A 109 8.55 -15.87 -9.53
N THR A 110 7.56 -16.65 -9.10
CA THR A 110 7.75 -17.78 -8.17
C THR A 110 8.66 -18.87 -8.75
N SER A 111 8.67 -19.05 -10.08
CA SER A 111 9.52 -20.03 -10.76
C SER A 111 11.02 -19.72 -10.61
N SER A 112 11.35 -18.45 -10.38
CA SER A 112 12.73 -17.99 -10.17
C SER A 112 13.27 -18.27 -8.75
N GLY A 113 12.42 -18.77 -7.86
CA GLY A 113 12.78 -19.15 -6.49
C GLY A 113 12.82 -17.98 -5.47
N PRO A 114 12.82 -18.29 -4.16
CA PRO A 114 12.62 -17.29 -3.11
C PRO A 114 13.81 -16.33 -2.91
N THR A 115 14.97 -16.63 -3.47
CA THR A 115 16.18 -15.78 -3.38
C THR A 115 16.28 -14.78 -4.53
N THR A 116 15.41 -14.88 -5.54
CA THR A 116 15.37 -13.94 -6.65
C THR A 116 14.52 -12.74 -6.29
N ARG A 117 15.01 -11.55 -6.60
CA ARG A 117 14.26 -10.30 -6.34
C ARG A 117 13.11 -10.12 -7.31
N ALA A 118 12.07 -9.43 -6.86
CA ALA A 118 11.02 -8.92 -7.73
C ALA A 118 11.60 -7.94 -8.77
N VAL A 119 11.08 -8.01 -9.98
CA VAL A 119 11.49 -7.19 -11.12
C VAL A 119 10.43 -6.12 -11.38
N SER A 120 10.86 -4.89 -11.64
CA SER A 120 9.95 -3.83 -12.05
C SER A 120 9.29 -4.19 -13.40
N LEU A 121 8.00 -3.92 -13.53
CA LEU A 121 7.30 -4.04 -14.81
C LEU A 121 7.81 -3.03 -15.87
N GLY A 122 8.69 -2.13 -15.46
CA GLY A 122 9.42 -1.21 -16.32
C GLY A 122 8.53 -0.18 -17.04
N ALA A 123 9.00 0.29 -18.20
CA ALA A 123 8.31 1.31 -18.99
C ALA A 123 7.05 0.81 -19.71
N THR A 124 6.69 -0.46 -19.57
CA THR A 124 5.47 -1.01 -20.18
C THR A 124 4.24 -0.82 -19.30
N ALA A 125 4.44 -0.74 -17.97
CA ALA A 125 3.39 -0.46 -16.98
C ALA A 125 3.49 0.99 -16.49
N PRO A 126 2.42 1.56 -15.93
CA PRO A 126 2.47 2.89 -15.32
C PRO A 126 3.58 3.01 -14.28
N VAL A 127 4.38 4.07 -14.40
CA VAL A 127 5.58 4.28 -13.58
C VAL A 127 5.28 4.71 -12.15
N ALA A 128 4.07 5.17 -11.88
CA ALA A 128 3.60 5.49 -10.54
C ALA A 128 2.11 5.15 -10.36
N SER A 129 1.77 4.59 -9.21
CA SER A 129 0.41 4.24 -8.83
C SER A 129 0.27 4.27 -7.32
N ARG A 130 -0.94 4.44 -6.82
CA ARG A 130 -1.19 4.38 -5.37
C ARG A 130 -1.18 2.93 -4.87
N PHE A 131 -1.88 2.06 -5.55
CA PHE A 131 -1.92 0.64 -5.23
C PHE A 131 -2.39 -0.20 -6.42
N SER A 132 -2.24 -1.50 -6.31
CA SER A 132 -2.68 -2.49 -7.28
C SER A 132 -3.71 -3.45 -6.70
N LEU A 133 -4.51 -4.04 -7.59
CA LEU A 133 -5.43 -5.13 -7.29
C LEU A 133 -5.56 -6.02 -8.51
N VAL A 134 -5.56 -7.32 -8.31
CA VAL A 134 -5.79 -8.31 -9.36
C VAL A 134 -7.24 -8.76 -9.35
N SER A 135 -7.90 -8.66 -10.50
CA SER A 135 -9.21 -9.28 -10.70
C SER A 135 -9.00 -10.74 -11.05
N SER A 136 -9.22 -11.63 -10.08
CA SER A 136 -9.10 -13.08 -10.30
C SER A 136 -10.08 -13.61 -11.34
N ASP A 137 -11.30 -13.07 -11.38
CA ASP A 137 -12.37 -13.50 -12.27
C ASP A 137 -12.08 -13.17 -13.74
N THR A 138 -11.50 -11.99 -14.00
CA THR A 138 -11.25 -11.49 -15.36
C THR A 138 -9.78 -11.51 -15.73
N ARG A 139 -8.88 -11.79 -14.79
CA ARG A 139 -7.42 -11.87 -14.94
C ARG A 139 -6.80 -10.59 -15.49
N HIS A 140 -7.25 -9.45 -14.96
CA HIS A 140 -6.67 -8.14 -15.24
C HIS A 140 -5.96 -7.61 -13.99
N LEU A 141 -4.83 -6.96 -14.20
CA LEU A 141 -4.19 -6.17 -13.16
C LEU A 141 -4.72 -4.75 -13.22
N PHE A 142 -5.25 -4.26 -12.10
CA PHE A 142 -5.68 -2.88 -11.92
C PHE A 142 -4.62 -2.08 -11.19
N LEU A 143 -4.39 -0.85 -11.64
CA LEU A 143 -3.56 0.15 -10.98
C LEU A 143 -4.40 1.39 -10.73
N PHE A 144 -4.55 1.75 -9.47
CA PHE A 144 -5.38 2.85 -9.00
C PHE A 144 -4.54 4.07 -8.63
N GLY A 145 -5.10 5.28 -8.83
CA GLY A 145 -4.40 6.54 -8.61
C GLY A 145 -3.12 6.60 -9.45
N THR A 146 -3.23 6.32 -10.74
CA THR A 146 -2.09 6.06 -11.62
C THR A 146 -1.89 7.16 -12.66
N CYS A 147 -0.79 7.07 -13.40
CA CYS A 147 -0.43 8.02 -14.44
C CYS A 147 -1.40 7.98 -15.63
N THR A 148 -1.79 9.14 -16.11
CA THR A 148 -2.54 9.27 -17.38
C THR A 148 -1.64 9.01 -18.59
N ASP A 149 -0.36 9.34 -18.50
CA ASP A 149 0.70 8.84 -19.39
C ASP A 149 1.49 7.75 -18.66
N VAL A 150 1.56 6.57 -19.26
CA VAL A 150 2.20 5.37 -18.67
C VAL A 150 3.66 5.62 -18.29
N THR A 151 4.36 6.49 -19.03
CA THR A 151 5.80 6.72 -18.90
C THR A 151 6.16 7.95 -18.08
N ASP A 152 5.19 8.77 -17.69
CA ASP A 152 5.43 10.04 -17.00
C ASP A 152 4.76 10.08 -15.62
N ALA A 153 5.58 9.96 -14.56
CA ALA A 153 5.12 10.02 -13.17
C ALA A 153 4.47 11.36 -12.79
N THR A 154 4.78 12.46 -13.50
CA THR A 154 4.19 13.77 -13.24
C THR A 154 2.73 13.86 -13.67
N THR A 155 2.25 12.92 -14.45
CA THR A 155 0.86 12.82 -14.91
C THR A 155 -0.02 11.96 -13.98
N GLN A 156 0.45 11.59 -12.80
CA GLN A 156 -0.33 10.82 -11.84
C GLN A 156 -1.59 11.60 -11.42
N ASP A 157 -2.74 10.94 -11.54
CA ASP A 157 -4.06 11.44 -11.10
C ASP A 157 -4.64 10.47 -10.09
N ASP A 158 -4.85 10.92 -8.87
CA ASP A 158 -5.32 10.12 -7.75
C ASP A 158 -6.74 9.54 -7.92
N LEU A 159 -7.50 10.00 -8.91
CA LEU A 159 -8.83 9.47 -9.26
C LEU A 159 -8.83 8.63 -10.54
N PHE A 160 -7.68 8.51 -11.19
CA PHE A 160 -7.55 7.76 -12.44
C PHE A 160 -7.10 6.34 -12.17
N PHE A 161 -7.63 5.37 -12.89
CA PHE A 161 -7.18 3.99 -12.82
C PHE A 161 -7.05 3.38 -14.21
N ARG A 162 -6.13 2.43 -14.31
CA ARG A 162 -5.90 1.62 -15.50
C ARG A 162 -6.06 0.15 -15.18
N PHE A 163 -6.43 -0.60 -16.19
CA PHE A 163 -6.40 -2.07 -16.16
C PHE A 163 -5.60 -2.59 -17.35
N SER A 164 -4.81 -3.62 -17.10
CA SER A 164 -4.00 -4.29 -18.12
C SER A 164 -4.88 -5.02 -19.12
N ASP A 165 -4.29 -5.51 -20.20
CA ASP A 165 -4.93 -6.53 -21.01
C ASP A 165 -5.06 -7.84 -20.21
N ARG A 166 -6.00 -8.70 -20.59
CA ARG A 166 -6.23 -9.99 -19.96
C ARG A 166 -4.97 -10.84 -19.95
N GLU A 167 -4.63 -11.41 -18.80
CA GLU A 167 -3.45 -12.26 -18.60
C GLU A 167 -2.11 -11.60 -19.00
N SER A 168 -2.05 -10.27 -19.04
CA SER A 168 -0.86 -9.53 -19.46
C SER A 168 -0.46 -8.47 -18.45
N LEU A 169 0.79 -8.46 -18.03
CA LEU A 169 1.39 -7.45 -17.17
C LEU A 169 2.04 -6.30 -17.95
N THR A 170 2.16 -6.44 -19.29
CA THR A 170 2.92 -5.51 -20.14
C THR A 170 2.07 -4.70 -21.12
N GLN A 171 0.81 -5.04 -21.30
CA GLN A 171 -0.08 -4.34 -22.23
C GLN A 171 -1.07 -3.45 -21.50
N TRP A 172 -0.81 -2.13 -21.52
CA TRP A 172 -1.58 -1.10 -20.82
C TRP A 172 -2.21 -0.05 -21.72
N ALA A 173 -1.79 -0.02 -22.98
CA ALA A 173 -2.36 0.91 -23.96
C ALA A 173 -3.62 0.29 -24.61
N PRO A 174 -4.78 0.98 -24.59
CA PRO A 174 -5.98 0.51 -25.24
C PRO A 174 -5.77 0.36 -26.76
N LYS A 175 -6.20 -0.78 -27.31
CA LYS A 175 -6.17 -1.09 -28.75
C LYS A 175 -7.47 -1.79 -29.12
N ALA A 176 -7.83 -1.77 -30.39
CA ALA A 176 -8.99 -2.49 -30.89
C ALA A 176 -8.90 -4.03 -30.72
N THR A 177 -7.70 -4.55 -30.44
CA THR A 177 -7.39 -5.98 -30.36
C THR A 177 -7.11 -6.47 -28.94
N ASN A 178 -7.18 -5.60 -27.92
CA ASN A 178 -6.95 -5.96 -26.52
C ASN A 178 -8.05 -5.41 -25.62
N GLU A 179 -8.04 -5.85 -24.37
CA GLU A 179 -9.01 -5.46 -23.33
C GLU A 179 -8.46 -4.39 -22.38
N ALA A 180 -7.21 -3.91 -22.60
CA ALA A 180 -6.62 -2.86 -21.78
C ALA A 180 -7.41 -1.55 -21.86
N GLY A 181 -7.47 -0.83 -20.76
CA GLY A 181 -8.20 0.43 -20.72
C GLY A 181 -7.93 1.26 -19.48
N SER A 182 -8.67 2.35 -19.39
CA SER A 182 -8.58 3.27 -18.27
C SER A 182 -9.89 4.01 -18.05
N LEU A 183 -10.19 4.36 -16.82
CA LEU A 183 -11.33 5.17 -16.43
C LEU A 183 -10.93 6.15 -15.32
N ARG A 184 -11.74 7.18 -15.12
CA ARG A 184 -11.56 8.16 -14.04
C ARG A 184 -12.80 8.22 -13.19
N ILE A 185 -12.63 8.15 -11.87
CA ILE A 185 -13.72 8.38 -10.92
C ILE A 185 -13.98 9.88 -10.84
N ALA A 186 -15.25 10.26 -10.83
CA ALA A 186 -15.64 11.67 -10.89
C ALA A 186 -15.90 12.29 -9.50
N ASP A 187 -15.93 11.47 -8.43
CA ASP A 187 -16.30 11.90 -7.08
C ASP A 187 -15.18 11.59 -6.08
N GLY A 188 -14.92 12.53 -5.16
CA GLY A 188 -13.83 12.47 -4.22
C GLY A 188 -12.58 13.22 -4.67
N SER A 189 -11.53 13.18 -3.85
CA SER A 189 -10.22 13.78 -4.16
C SER A 189 -9.16 12.74 -4.53
N ARG A 190 -9.31 11.51 -4.04
CA ARG A 190 -8.38 10.40 -4.32
C ARG A 190 -9.04 9.05 -4.08
N ILE A 191 -8.57 8.03 -4.80
CA ILE A 191 -8.90 6.63 -4.53
C ILE A 191 -8.07 6.16 -3.33
N ILE A 192 -8.76 5.61 -2.32
CA ILE A 192 -8.12 5.17 -1.07
C ILE A 192 -7.81 3.68 -1.11
N GLY A 193 -8.77 2.86 -1.52
CA GLY A 193 -8.61 1.41 -1.54
C GLY A 193 -9.63 0.71 -2.42
N ALA A 194 -9.40 -0.57 -2.68
CA ALA A 194 -10.30 -1.41 -3.43
C ALA A 194 -10.29 -2.84 -2.90
N VAL A 195 -11.43 -3.53 -3.04
CA VAL A 195 -11.60 -4.93 -2.66
C VAL A 195 -12.40 -5.65 -3.73
N THR A 196 -12.00 -6.86 -4.06
CA THR A 196 -12.77 -7.74 -4.94
C THR A 196 -13.99 -8.27 -4.18
N SER A 197 -15.16 -8.12 -4.78
CA SER A 197 -16.42 -8.68 -4.28
C SER A 197 -17.08 -9.52 -5.36
N THR A 198 -18.17 -10.18 -5.04
CA THR A 198 -18.86 -11.09 -5.98
C THR A 198 -19.29 -10.34 -7.24
N GLY A 199 -18.65 -10.61 -8.38
CA GLY A 199 -18.99 -10.08 -9.70
C GLY A 199 -18.65 -8.60 -9.91
N GLN A 200 -17.92 -7.96 -8.99
CA GLN A 200 -17.49 -6.58 -9.12
C GLN A 200 -16.28 -6.27 -8.24
N ILE A 201 -15.56 -5.23 -8.60
CA ILE A 201 -14.54 -4.62 -7.74
C ILE A 201 -15.18 -3.40 -7.07
N LEU A 202 -15.12 -3.36 -5.75
CA LEU A 202 -15.53 -2.22 -4.94
C LEU A 202 -14.34 -1.29 -4.76
N VAL A 203 -14.51 -0.03 -5.11
CA VAL A 203 -13.46 0.99 -5.05
C VAL A 203 -13.94 2.17 -4.24
N TRP A 204 -13.20 2.53 -3.22
CA TRP A 204 -13.49 3.66 -2.37
C TRP A 204 -12.62 4.85 -2.70
N THR A 205 -13.25 6.00 -2.76
CA THR A 205 -12.57 7.28 -2.62
C THR A 205 -12.58 7.71 -1.14
N ASP A 206 -12.03 8.87 -0.86
CA ASP A 206 -12.17 9.54 0.43
C ASP A 206 -13.61 9.97 0.76
N GLN A 207 -14.55 9.89 -0.19
CA GLN A 207 -15.94 10.34 0.00
C GLN A 207 -17.00 9.32 -0.40
N SER A 208 -16.71 8.43 -1.33
CA SER A 208 -17.75 7.60 -1.98
C SER A 208 -17.28 6.19 -2.28
N LEU A 209 -18.25 5.31 -2.47
CA LEU A 209 -18.06 3.94 -2.94
C LEU A 209 -18.50 3.80 -4.39
N HIS A 210 -17.66 3.17 -5.20
CA HIS A 210 -17.91 2.85 -6.60
C HIS A 210 -17.79 1.34 -6.84
N GLY A 211 -18.59 0.83 -7.77
CA GLY A 211 -18.48 -0.54 -8.27
C GLY A 211 -17.93 -0.53 -9.69
N ILE A 212 -16.93 -1.35 -9.95
CA ILE A 212 -16.38 -1.63 -11.27
C ILE A 212 -16.83 -3.02 -11.67
N GLN A 213 -17.48 -3.15 -12.83
CA GLN A 213 -17.97 -4.42 -13.34
C GLN A 213 -17.45 -4.67 -14.75
N PHE A 214 -17.19 -5.94 -15.05
CA PHE A 214 -16.88 -6.36 -16.41
C PHE A 214 -18.16 -6.27 -17.27
N VAL A 215 -18.09 -5.47 -18.32
CA VAL A 215 -19.21 -5.24 -19.25
C VAL A 215 -18.93 -5.79 -20.65
N GLY A 216 -17.71 -6.27 -20.88
CA GLY A 216 -17.26 -6.79 -22.18
C GLY A 216 -16.95 -5.71 -23.19
N THR A 217 -16.59 -6.17 -24.41
CA THR A 217 -16.23 -5.26 -25.49
C THR A 217 -17.40 -4.38 -25.94
N PRO A 218 -17.15 -3.11 -26.32
CA PRO A 218 -15.84 -2.48 -26.52
C PRO A 218 -15.23 -1.80 -25.29
N TYR A 219 -15.92 -1.76 -24.17
CA TYR A 219 -15.50 -0.96 -22.99
C TYR A 219 -14.77 -1.72 -21.91
N THR A 220 -14.75 -3.05 -21.95
CA THR A 220 -14.18 -3.99 -20.99
C THR A 220 -14.78 -3.84 -19.59
N PHE A 221 -14.60 -2.70 -18.94
CA PHE A 221 -15.16 -2.39 -17.62
C PHE A 221 -16.01 -1.13 -17.64
N GLY A 222 -17.06 -1.17 -16.84
CA GLY A 222 -17.91 -0.02 -16.52
C GLY A 222 -17.84 0.31 -15.04
N GLN A 223 -18.01 1.58 -14.70
CA GLN A 223 -18.06 2.03 -13.31
C GLN A 223 -19.40 2.67 -12.98
N ARG A 224 -19.84 2.54 -11.73
CA ARG A 224 -21.01 3.23 -11.21
C ARG A 224 -20.80 3.59 -9.73
N GLN A 225 -21.34 4.71 -9.30
CA GLN A 225 -21.37 5.06 -7.89
C GLN A 225 -22.42 4.22 -7.15
N LEU A 226 -22.05 3.65 -6.01
CA LEU A 226 -22.88 2.81 -5.16
C LEU A 226 -23.32 3.53 -3.90
N GLY A 227 -22.52 4.49 -3.42
CA GLY A 227 -22.82 5.28 -2.24
C GLY A 227 -22.02 6.58 -2.20
N ALA A 228 -22.56 7.57 -1.53
CA ALA A 228 -21.91 8.84 -1.26
C ALA A 228 -21.79 9.07 0.26
N ASN A 229 -20.83 9.91 0.68
CA ASN A 229 -20.53 10.20 2.07
C ASN A 229 -20.25 8.93 2.90
N CYS A 230 -19.53 8.01 2.31
CA CYS A 230 -19.16 6.71 2.90
C CYS A 230 -17.73 6.32 2.52
N GLY A 231 -16.84 7.30 2.52
CA GLY A 231 -15.44 7.13 2.16
C GLY A 231 -14.70 6.11 3.03
N LEU A 232 -13.53 5.70 2.58
CA LEU A 232 -12.65 4.77 3.29
C LEU A 232 -11.56 5.53 4.03
N ILE A 233 -11.30 5.17 5.28
CA ILE A 233 -10.30 5.87 6.11
C ILE A 233 -8.86 5.55 5.71
N ALA A 234 -8.58 4.29 5.31
CA ALA A 234 -7.25 3.80 4.94
C ALA A 234 -7.34 2.68 3.90
N GLN A 235 -6.27 2.44 3.16
CA GLN A 235 -6.22 1.48 2.06
C GLN A 235 -6.67 0.06 2.45
N HIS A 236 -6.27 -0.40 3.62
CA HIS A 236 -6.54 -1.75 4.11
C HIS A 236 -7.66 -1.81 5.17
N ALA A 237 -8.52 -0.78 5.23
CA ALA A 237 -9.61 -0.70 6.19
C ALA A 237 -10.95 -1.28 5.70
N ALA A 238 -10.95 -1.94 4.54
CA ALA A 238 -12.13 -2.59 3.96
C ALA A 238 -11.87 -4.07 3.69
N ILE A 239 -12.92 -4.88 3.85
CA ILE A 239 -12.89 -6.32 3.58
C ILE A 239 -14.23 -6.80 3.04
N ASP A 240 -14.20 -7.80 2.16
CA ASP A 240 -15.39 -8.52 1.70
C ASP A 240 -15.55 -9.83 2.48
N VAL A 241 -16.74 -10.09 2.93
CA VAL A 241 -17.11 -11.36 3.58
C VAL A 241 -18.36 -11.90 2.88
N SER A 242 -18.14 -12.91 2.04
CA SER A 242 -19.22 -13.60 1.32
C SER A 242 -20.11 -12.67 0.49
N GLY A 243 -19.49 -11.71 -0.21
CA GLY A 243 -20.19 -10.76 -1.08
C GLY A 243 -20.81 -9.55 -0.35
N LYS A 244 -20.51 -9.40 0.93
CA LYS A 244 -20.82 -8.20 1.70
C LYS A 244 -19.52 -7.49 2.09
N ALA A 245 -19.41 -6.23 1.71
CA ALA A 245 -18.25 -5.46 2.09
C ALA A 245 -18.50 -4.69 3.39
N TYR A 246 -17.46 -4.66 4.23
CA TYR A 246 -17.44 -3.93 5.50
C TYR A 246 -16.21 -3.03 5.54
N TRP A 247 -16.37 -1.80 6.02
CA TRP A 247 -15.23 -0.88 6.11
C TRP A 247 -15.35 0.14 7.22
N MET A 248 -14.21 0.66 7.61
CA MET A 248 -14.09 1.78 8.51
C MET A 248 -13.98 3.07 7.69
N GLY A 249 -14.92 3.99 7.86
CA GLY A 249 -14.87 5.34 7.31
C GLY A 249 -14.21 6.33 8.27
N ASP A 250 -14.15 7.60 7.88
CA ASP A 250 -13.58 8.65 8.73
C ASP A 250 -14.47 9.00 9.95
N ASP A 251 -15.76 8.64 9.93
CA ASP A 251 -16.75 8.98 10.96
C ASP A 251 -17.53 7.80 11.51
N ALA A 252 -17.51 6.66 10.83
CA ALA A 252 -18.33 5.50 11.19
C ALA A 252 -17.88 4.23 10.48
N PHE A 253 -18.47 3.13 10.90
CA PHE A 253 -18.39 1.85 10.21
C PHE A 253 -19.57 1.70 9.24
N TYR A 254 -19.29 1.13 8.09
CA TYR A 254 -20.25 0.95 7.01
C TYR A 254 -20.25 -0.49 6.49
N MET A 255 -21.34 -0.88 5.88
CA MET A 255 -21.48 -2.12 5.14
C MET A 255 -22.17 -1.91 3.79
N TYR A 256 -21.88 -2.79 2.85
CA TYR A 256 -22.53 -2.87 1.55
C TYR A 256 -23.03 -4.30 1.30
N ASP A 257 -24.32 -4.47 1.11
CA ASP A 257 -24.99 -5.72 0.75
C ASP A 257 -25.91 -5.53 -0.48
N GLY A 258 -25.49 -4.68 -1.40
CA GLY A 258 -26.28 -4.16 -2.50
C GLY A 258 -26.72 -2.70 -2.27
N VAL A 259 -26.73 -2.26 -1.02
CA VAL A 259 -26.96 -0.87 -0.60
C VAL A 259 -26.00 -0.52 0.51
N VAL A 260 -25.45 0.70 0.47
CA VAL A 260 -24.57 1.20 1.54
C VAL A 260 -25.41 1.52 2.79
N LYS A 261 -24.97 1.01 3.92
CA LYS A 261 -25.60 1.23 5.23
C LYS A 261 -24.54 1.62 6.26
N LYS A 262 -24.84 2.65 7.06
CA LYS A 262 -24.07 2.94 8.27
C LYS A 262 -24.38 1.89 9.34
N MET A 263 -23.35 1.29 9.93
CA MET A 263 -23.51 0.26 10.95
C MET A 263 -23.72 0.90 12.32
N PRO A 264 -24.74 0.48 13.08
CA PRO A 264 -24.83 0.88 14.48
C PRO A 264 -23.66 0.26 15.26
N CYS A 265 -22.82 1.10 15.86
CA CYS A 265 -21.65 0.67 16.61
C CYS A 265 -21.71 1.21 18.05
N SER A 266 -21.74 0.31 19.02
CA SER A 266 -21.83 0.68 20.46
C SER A 266 -20.55 1.26 21.02
N VAL A 267 -19.41 1.07 20.34
CA VAL A 267 -18.08 1.54 20.75
C VAL A 267 -17.53 2.61 19.80
N GLN A 268 -18.38 3.19 18.93
CA GLN A 268 -17.94 4.13 17.90
C GLN A 268 -17.18 5.30 18.50
N ASP A 269 -17.74 6.01 19.45
CA ASP A 269 -17.14 7.20 20.05
C ASP A 269 -15.79 6.85 20.72
N TYR A 270 -15.73 5.72 21.44
CA TYR A 270 -14.50 5.24 22.05
C TYR A 270 -13.38 5.02 21.01
N VAL A 271 -13.69 4.42 19.86
CA VAL A 271 -12.70 4.11 18.83
C VAL A 271 -12.22 5.39 18.13
N TYR A 272 -13.14 6.26 17.74
CA TYR A 272 -12.78 7.48 16.97
C TYR A 272 -12.16 8.57 17.85
N ASP A 273 -12.49 8.65 19.14
CA ASP A 273 -11.82 9.56 20.09
C ASP A 273 -10.39 9.11 20.42
N ASP A 274 -10.13 7.78 20.41
CA ASP A 274 -8.79 7.21 20.66
C ASP A 274 -7.94 7.06 19.38
N LEU A 275 -8.47 7.31 18.20
CA LEU A 275 -7.77 7.08 16.94
C LEU A 275 -6.66 8.10 16.67
N SER A 276 -5.47 7.62 16.28
CA SER A 276 -4.40 8.46 15.75
C SER A 276 -4.64 8.80 14.28
N TYR A 277 -5.21 9.97 14.01
CA TYR A 277 -5.42 10.42 12.63
C TYR A 277 -4.12 10.67 11.86
N THR A 278 -3.01 10.90 12.53
CA THR A 278 -1.68 11.04 11.91
C THR A 278 -1.20 9.72 11.31
N ASN A 279 -1.51 8.60 11.99
CA ASN A 279 -1.09 7.26 11.58
C ASN A 279 -2.27 6.41 11.05
N LYS A 280 -3.37 7.04 10.66
CA LYS A 280 -4.58 6.32 10.20
C LYS A 280 -4.35 5.45 8.97
N ASN A 281 -3.35 5.76 8.16
CA ASN A 281 -3.02 4.96 6.97
C ASN A 281 -2.51 3.55 7.32
N ASP A 282 -2.08 3.32 8.55
CA ASP A 282 -1.61 2.01 9.01
C ASP A 282 -2.74 1.06 9.35
N ILE A 283 -4.00 1.53 9.41
CA ILE A 283 -5.17 0.71 9.76
C ILE A 283 -5.24 -0.50 8.83
N ALA A 284 -5.33 -1.67 9.43
CA ALA A 284 -5.48 -2.94 8.72
C ALA A 284 -6.77 -3.65 9.15
N CYS A 285 -7.36 -4.38 8.22
CA CYS A 285 -8.57 -5.16 8.46
C CYS A 285 -8.29 -6.65 8.26
N GLY A 286 -8.98 -7.48 9.03
CA GLY A 286 -8.93 -8.93 8.91
C GLY A 286 -10.25 -9.57 9.23
N VAL A 287 -10.46 -10.80 8.79
CA VAL A 287 -11.64 -11.59 9.13
C VAL A 287 -11.23 -12.91 9.75
N ASN A 288 -11.88 -13.25 10.84
CA ASN A 288 -11.81 -14.55 11.46
C ASN A 288 -13.14 -15.29 11.21
N PRO A 289 -13.19 -16.17 10.20
CA PRO A 289 -14.42 -16.83 9.84
C PRO A 289 -14.89 -17.87 10.87
N GLU A 290 -14.00 -18.39 11.69
CA GLU A 290 -14.33 -19.38 12.73
C GLU A 290 -15.25 -18.77 13.82
N PHE A 291 -15.00 -17.51 14.16
CA PHE A 291 -15.78 -16.78 15.17
C PHE A 291 -16.76 -15.75 14.56
N ASN A 292 -16.83 -15.67 13.23
CA ASN A 292 -17.64 -14.70 12.49
C ASN A 292 -17.31 -13.24 12.81
N GLU A 293 -16.02 -12.96 12.91
CA GLU A 293 -15.51 -11.67 13.36
C GLU A 293 -14.77 -10.92 12.25
N ILE A 294 -15.01 -9.62 12.17
CA ILE A 294 -14.24 -8.67 11.41
C ILE A 294 -13.49 -7.79 12.38
N MET A 295 -12.18 -7.64 12.15
CA MET A 295 -11.27 -6.93 13.02
C MET A 295 -10.67 -5.74 12.27
N TRP A 296 -10.73 -4.54 12.87
CA TRP A 296 -9.98 -3.37 12.41
C TRP A 296 -8.93 -3.04 13.44
N TYR A 297 -7.69 -3.20 13.04
CA TYR A 297 -6.52 -2.87 13.85
C TYR A 297 -6.15 -1.42 13.59
N TYR A 298 -6.01 -0.62 14.64
CA TYR A 298 -5.76 0.81 14.51
C TYR A 298 -4.76 1.31 15.56
N PRO A 299 -4.02 2.39 15.26
CA PRO A 299 -3.16 3.05 16.24
C PRO A 299 -3.98 3.95 17.15
N SER A 300 -3.77 3.84 18.47
CA SER A 300 -4.37 4.77 19.44
C SER A 300 -3.78 6.17 19.34
N SER A 301 -4.42 7.17 19.89
CA SER A 301 -4.03 8.58 19.81
C SER A 301 -2.61 8.87 20.32
N SER A 302 -2.11 8.04 21.23
CA SER A 302 -0.75 8.14 21.79
C SER A 302 0.28 7.22 21.11
N ALA A 303 -0.15 6.34 20.22
CA ALA A 303 0.69 5.36 19.57
C ALA A 303 1.15 5.82 18.19
N THR A 304 2.36 5.40 17.80
CA THR A 304 2.90 5.56 16.45
C THR A 304 2.73 4.31 15.59
N GLN A 305 2.30 3.21 16.20
CA GLN A 305 2.07 1.92 15.57
C GLN A 305 0.73 1.35 16.04
N ILE A 306 0.22 0.39 15.30
CA ILE A 306 -1.05 -0.28 15.64
C ILE A 306 -0.94 -0.98 17.00
N ASP A 307 -1.82 -0.64 17.93
CA ASP A 307 -1.85 -1.18 19.30
C ASP A 307 -3.26 -1.53 19.79
N ARG A 308 -4.28 -1.24 18.98
CA ARG A 308 -5.70 -1.46 19.31
C ARG A 308 -6.38 -2.28 18.23
N VAL A 309 -7.47 -2.93 18.60
CA VAL A 309 -8.39 -3.59 17.68
C VAL A 309 -9.84 -3.31 18.09
N VAL A 310 -10.68 -3.04 17.12
CA VAL A 310 -12.13 -3.09 17.26
C VAL A 310 -12.64 -4.26 16.45
N VAL A 311 -13.52 -5.03 17.04
CA VAL A 311 -14.05 -6.28 16.47
C VAL A 311 -15.57 -6.20 16.35
N TYR A 312 -16.06 -6.63 15.21
CA TYR A 312 -17.48 -6.78 14.93
C TYR A 312 -17.81 -8.24 14.62
N ASN A 313 -18.68 -8.84 15.42
CA ASN A 313 -19.26 -10.12 15.11
C ASN A 313 -20.42 -9.93 14.12
N TYR A 314 -20.22 -10.34 12.85
CA TYR A 314 -21.18 -10.08 11.80
C TYR A 314 -22.39 -11.01 11.82
N LEU A 315 -22.39 -12.07 12.63
CA LEU A 315 -23.51 -12.95 12.84
C LEU A 315 -24.41 -12.43 13.98
N GLU A 316 -23.81 -12.02 15.10
CA GLU A 316 -24.52 -11.55 16.29
C GLU A 316 -24.81 -10.06 16.29
N GLY A 317 -24.10 -9.27 15.48
CA GLY A 317 -24.22 -7.81 15.44
C GLY A 317 -23.62 -7.11 16.65
N THR A 318 -22.66 -7.76 17.35
CA THR A 318 -22.04 -7.24 18.57
C THR A 318 -20.67 -6.66 18.31
N TRP A 319 -20.27 -5.68 19.14
CA TRP A 319 -19.00 -4.98 19.06
C TRP A 319 -18.20 -5.09 20.34
N TYR A 320 -16.88 -5.23 20.22
CA TYR A 320 -15.97 -5.09 21.34
C TYR A 320 -14.61 -4.55 20.91
N THR A 321 -13.80 -4.12 21.86
CA THR A 321 -12.45 -3.59 21.64
C THR A 321 -11.43 -4.35 22.47
N SER A 322 -10.18 -4.37 22.01
CA SER A 322 -9.06 -4.98 22.76
C SER A 322 -7.75 -4.25 22.47
N THR A 323 -6.75 -4.51 23.32
CA THR A 323 -5.38 -4.03 23.16
C THR A 323 -4.56 -5.06 22.39
N LEU A 324 -4.79 -5.16 21.08
CA LEU A 324 -4.09 -6.08 20.19
C LEU A 324 -3.68 -5.34 18.93
N GLY A 325 -2.40 -5.31 18.61
CA GLY A 325 -1.88 -4.72 17.38
C GLY A 325 -1.50 -5.80 16.36
N ARG A 326 -1.99 -5.68 15.14
CA ARG A 326 -1.56 -6.49 13.99
C ARG A 326 -1.49 -5.61 12.76
N THR A 327 -0.40 -5.69 12.02
CA THR A 327 -0.19 -4.92 10.79
C THR A 327 -0.78 -5.59 9.56
N SER A 328 -1.02 -6.89 9.65
CA SER A 328 -1.73 -7.69 8.64
C SER A 328 -2.31 -8.93 9.30
N TYR A 329 -3.40 -9.44 8.77
CA TYR A 329 -4.07 -10.64 9.28
C TYR A 329 -4.62 -11.48 8.13
N LEU A 330 -4.28 -12.75 8.12
CA LEU A 330 -4.83 -13.76 7.23
C LEU A 330 -5.58 -14.80 8.08
N GLY A 331 -6.87 -14.93 7.85
CA GLY A 331 -7.70 -15.94 8.50
C GLY A 331 -7.31 -17.38 8.10
N ASN A 332 -7.92 -18.34 8.77
CA ASN A 332 -7.65 -19.76 8.59
C ASN A 332 -8.23 -20.36 7.29
N TYR A 333 -8.12 -19.64 6.16
CA TYR A 333 -8.58 -20.14 4.86
C TYR A 333 -7.60 -21.12 4.20
N THR A 334 -6.30 -20.83 4.35
CA THR A 334 -5.23 -21.61 3.69
C THR A 334 -4.48 -22.47 4.68
N PHE A 335 -4.37 -22.02 5.91
CA PHE A 335 -3.65 -22.69 6.99
C PHE A 335 -4.62 -23.07 8.13
N GLU A 336 -4.27 -24.07 8.91
CA GLU A 336 -5.06 -24.53 10.07
C GLU A 336 -5.24 -23.42 11.11
N ASN A 337 -4.20 -22.59 11.28
CA ASN A 337 -4.22 -21.45 12.19
C ASN A 337 -4.11 -20.13 11.41
N PRO A 338 -4.73 -19.04 11.87
CA PRO A 338 -4.56 -17.73 11.27
C PRO A 338 -3.12 -17.25 11.40
N ILE A 339 -2.67 -16.48 10.41
CA ILE A 339 -1.34 -15.87 10.40
C ILE A 339 -1.49 -14.36 10.47
N ALA A 340 -0.73 -13.74 11.36
CA ALA A 340 -0.72 -12.29 11.51
C ALA A 340 0.70 -11.75 11.65
N THR A 341 0.90 -10.52 11.21
CA THR A 341 2.16 -9.79 11.42
C THR A 341 1.97 -8.71 12.47
N GLN A 342 3.01 -8.45 13.23
CA GLN A 342 3.03 -7.42 14.27
C GLN A 342 4.30 -6.58 14.14
N TYR A 343 4.19 -5.28 14.36
CA TYR A 343 5.34 -4.42 14.53
C TYR A 343 5.95 -4.64 15.92
N ASP A 344 7.24 -4.99 15.96
CA ASP A 344 7.98 -5.17 17.21
C ASP A 344 9.15 -4.17 17.27
N THR A 345 9.03 -3.21 18.19
CA THR A 345 10.06 -2.19 18.41
C THR A 345 11.39 -2.77 18.85
N ALA A 346 11.41 -3.89 19.57
CA ALA A 346 12.63 -4.54 20.00
C ALA A 346 13.36 -5.21 18.84
N LEU A 347 12.63 -5.85 17.91
CA LEU A 347 13.21 -6.43 16.71
C LEU A 347 13.76 -5.36 15.77
N VAL A 348 13.04 -4.25 15.59
CA VAL A 348 13.50 -3.13 14.77
C VAL A 348 14.71 -2.45 15.37
N ALA A 349 14.75 -2.25 16.68
CA ALA A 349 15.92 -1.71 17.37
C ALA A 349 17.16 -2.65 17.24
N ASN A 350 16.95 -3.96 17.31
CA ASN A 350 18.01 -4.94 17.11
C ASN A 350 18.50 -5.02 15.66
N ALA A 351 17.63 -4.78 14.68
CA ALA A 351 18.02 -4.71 13.27
C ALA A 351 18.94 -3.51 12.98
N THR A 352 18.80 -2.42 13.74
CA THR A 352 19.70 -1.25 13.64
C THR A 352 21.02 -1.43 14.39
N THR A 353 21.15 -2.40 15.30
CA THR A 353 22.33 -2.65 16.11
C THR A 353 23.12 -3.89 15.69
N SER A 354 22.84 -4.48 14.54
CA SER A 354 23.60 -5.55 13.89
C SER A 354 24.20 -6.62 14.80
N THR A 355 23.53 -7.70 14.98
CA THR A 355 24.15 -9.05 14.99
C THR A 355 23.02 -10.09 15.10
N GLY A 356 22.73 -10.75 13.99
CA GLY A 356 22.02 -12.02 14.00
C GLY A 356 20.53 -11.93 14.37
N VAL A 357 19.70 -11.31 13.52
CA VAL A 357 18.27 -11.55 13.55
C VAL A 357 18.02 -12.98 13.10
N THR A 358 17.85 -13.88 14.05
CA THR A 358 17.19 -15.16 13.76
C THR A 358 15.70 -14.85 13.60
N ASN A 359 15.22 -14.88 12.36
CA ASN A 359 13.79 -14.90 12.07
C ASN A 359 13.21 -16.19 12.70
N THR A 360 12.74 -16.09 13.92
CA THR A 360 11.81 -17.07 14.45
C THR A 360 10.40 -16.58 14.08
N PRO A 361 9.67 -17.29 13.22
CA PRO A 361 8.27 -16.96 13.00
C PRO A 361 7.54 -17.19 14.33
N TYR A 362 7.00 -16.13 14.91
CA TYR A 362 6.06 -16.27 16.01
C TYR A 362 4.74 -16.76 15.41
N GLY A 363 4.50 -18.07 15.50
CA GLY A 363 3.16 -18.62 15.37
C GLY A 363 2.35 -18.19 16.61
N VAL A 364 1.21 -17.61 16.40
CA VAL A 364 0.16 -17.40 17.42
C VAL A 364 -0.80 -18.54 17.37
#